data_de9e4552fbf233353f1af504db96aa97
#
_entry.id   de9e4552fbf233353f1af504db96aa97
#
_cell.length_a   1.000
_cell.length_b   1.000
_cell.length_c   1.000
_cell.angle_alpha   90.00
_cell.angle_beta   90.00
_cell.angle_gamma   90.00
#
_symmetry.space_group_name_H-M   'P 1'
#
loop_
_entity.id
_entity.type
_entity.pdbx_description
1 polymer ?
#
loop_
_entity_poly.entity_id
_entity_poly.type
_entity_poly.pdbx_seq_one_letter_code
_entity_poly.pdbx_strand_id
1 'polypeptide(L)'
;MEDNMNININMDKAKNIWRDKIREDREPYFQSLDVDYLKATEAQNVTLKSHIETKKQQLRDAPEDSRIEEADTPELLQTVDPVSEIMYISELDQAKLDKLTEIDEDWKVILNTGFETSEGWSLGITTDDVALLNGAYSLAKEAAALGSTDPVTILDTNGEPHSLSVAEMTPIMLAYGAARASLSGADAARRKLVKDATTVEELAEI
;
A
#
# COMPACT_ATOMS: atom_id res chain seq x y z
N MET A 1 -11.86 52.01 39.97
CA MET A 1 -10.91 50.95 40.36
C MET A 1 -11.49 49.68 39.78
N GLU A 2 -10.97 49.25 38.65
CA GLU A 2 -11.33 47.94 38.11
C GLU A 2 -10.55 46.89 38.89
N ASP A 3 -11.27 46.07 39.67
CA ASP A 3 -10.71 44.89 40.29
C ASP A 3 -10.29 43.92 39.18
N ASN A 4 -9.03 43.97 38.79
CA ASN A 4 -8.42 42.92 37.99
C ASN A 4 -8.40 41.64 38.81
N MET A 5 -9.45 40.83 38.71
CA MET A 5 -9.45 39.44 39.18
C MET A 5 -8.36 38.67 38.43
N ASN A 6 -7.22 38.49 39.10
CA ASN A 6 -6.12 37.69 38.53
C ASN A 6 -6.53 36.21 38.61
N ILE A 7 -7.21 35.70 37.59
CA ILE A 7 -7.61 34.31 37.51
C ILE A 7 -6.34 33.50 37.19
N ASN A 8 -5.82 32.82 38.23
CA ASN A 8 -4.69 31.91 38.03
C ASN A 8 -5.17 30.62 37.37
N ILE A 9 -4.91 30.47 36.08
CA ILE A 9 -5.32 29.31 35.31
C ILE A 9 -4.34 28.16 35.57
N ASN A 10 -4.87 27.01 36.00
CA ASN A 10 -4.09 25.79 36.13
C ASN A 10 -3.88 25.13 34.75
N MET A 11 -2.73 25.39 34.12
CA MET A 11 -2.39 24.90 32.79
C MET A 11 -2.30 23.38 32.70
N ASP A 12 -1.84 22.69 33.75
CA ASP A 12 -1.77 21.22 33.76
C ASP A 12 -3.19 20.62 33.66
N LYS A 13 -4.13 21.20 34.38
CA LYS A 13 -5.53 20.80 34.29
C LYS A 13 -6.13 21.13 32.90
N ALA A 14 -5.81 22.30 32.36
CA ALA A 14 -6.27 22.71 31.03
C ALA A 14 -5.75 21.76 29.95
N LYS A 15 -4.47 21.39 29.99
CA LYS A 15 -3.85 20.42 29.07
C LYS A 15 -4.53 19.04 29.14
N ASN A 16 -4.83 18.55 30.33
CA ASN A 16 -5.52 17.27 30.51
C ASN A 16 -6.94 17.30 29.91
N ILE A 17 -7.70 18.38 30.17
CA ILE A 17 -9.02 18.58 29.58
C ILE A 17 -8.92 18.62 28.05
N TRP A 18 -7.88 19.27 27.50
CA TRP A 18 -7.67 19.36 26.05
C TRP A 18 -7.36 18.00 25.43
N ARG A 19 -6.53 17.17 26.08
CA ARG A 19 -6.29 15.79 25.66
C ARG A 19 -7.57 14.95 25.65
N ASP A 20 -8.42 15.11 26.66
CA ASP A 20 -9.70 14.40 26.74
C ASP A 20 -10.62 14.87 25.59
N LYS A 21 -10.68 16.17 25.31
CA LYS A 21 -11.40 16.72 24.15
C LYS A 21 -10.90 16.12 22.83
N ILE A 22 -9.58 16.05 22.61
CA ILE A 22 -9.00 15.43 21.42
C ILE A 22 -9.41 13.95 21.32
N ARG A 23 -9.48 13.22 22.44
CA ARG A 23 -9.95 11.82 22.47
C ARG A 23 -11.42 11.70 22.05
N GLU A 24 -12.27 12.64 22.46
CA GLU A 24 -13.67 12.70 22.07
C GLU A 24 -13.81 13.10 20.58
N ASP A 25 -13.11 14.13 20.14
CA ASP A 25 -13.18 14.68 18.78
C ASP A 25 -12.73 13.66 17.71
N ARG A 26 -11.79 12.76 18.03
CA ARG A 26 -11.29 11.73 17.09
C ARG A 26 -12.22 10.52 16.93
N GLU A 27 -13.12 10.25 17.88
CA GLU A 27 -13.93 9.03 17.91
C GLU A 27 -14.80 8.83 16.63
N PRO A 28 -15.51 9.84 16.11
CA PRO A 28 -16.26 9.70 14.87
C PRO A 28 -15.41 9.30 13.66
N TYR A 29 -14.15 9.75 13.63
CA TYR A 29 -13.24 9.45 12.54
C TYR A 29 -12.78 8.00 12.55
N PHE A 30 -12.59 7.38 13.72
CA PHE A 30 -12.31 5.94 13.79
C PHE A 30 -13.42 5.12 13.16
N GLN A 31 -14.68 5.44 13.45
CA GLN A 31 -15.83 4.73 12.88
C GLN A 31 -15.87 4.85 11.35
N SER A 32 -15.64 6.05 10.81
CA SER A 32 -15.56 6.28 9.36
C SER A 32 -14.40 5.50 8.73
N LEU A 33 -13.21 5.59 9.33
CA LEU A 33 -12.01 4.90 8.83
C LEU A 33 -12.13 3.37 8.94
N ASP A 34 -12.90 2.83 9.89
CA ASP A 34 -13.19 1.39 9.98
C ASP A 34 -14.01 0.91 8.78
N VAL A 35 -15.03 1.68 8.38
CA VAL A 35 -15.83 1.38 7.19
C VAL A 35 -14.98 1.44 5.93
N ASP A 36 -14.16 2.47 5.78
CA ASP A 36 -13.31 2.61 4.60
C ASP A 36 -12.22 1.53 4.55
N TYR A 37 -11.70 1.10 5.70
CA TYR A 37 -10.76 -0.02 5.80
C TYR A 37 -11.38 -1.34 5.33
N LEU A 38 -12.64 -1.61 5.70
CA LEU A 38 -13.36 -2.79 5.22
C LEU A 38 -13.55 -2.75 3.71
N LYS A 39 -13.99 -1.62 3.14
CA LYS A 39 -14.12 -1.44 1.69
C LYS A 39 -12.79 -1.64 0.96
N ALA A 40 -11.69 -1.05 1.49
CA ALA A 40 -10.35 -1.22 0.92
C ALA A 40 -9.89 -2.68 0.98
N THR A 41 -10.27 -3.42 2.03
CA THR A 41 -9.95 -4.84 2.18
C THR A 41 -10.73 -5.69 1.18
N GLU A 42 -12.04 -5.45 1.01
CA GLU A 42 -12.88 -6.13 0.01
C GLU A 42 -12.41 -5.87 -1.42
N ALA A 43 -12.00 -4.62 -1.70
CA ALA A 43 -11.44 -4.22 -2.99
C ALA A 43 -9.98 -4.68 -3.20
N GLN A 44 -9.35 -5.29 -2.20
CA GLN A 44 -7.93 -5.66 -2.21
C GLN A 44 -6.99 -4.47 -2.52
N ASN A 45 -7.40 -3.26 -2.12
CA ASN A 45 -6.62 -2.03 -2.30
C ASN A 45 -5.60 -1.88 -1.16
N VAL A 46 -4.38 -2.36 -1.39
CA VAL A 46 -3.30 -2.36 -0.38
C VAL A 46 -2.86 -0.95 -0.04
N THR A 47 -2.81 -0.06 -1.02
CA THR A 47 -2.39 1.35 -0.84
C THR A 47 -3.36 2.10 0.06
N LEU A 48 -4.66 2.05 -0.26
CA LEU A 48 -5.69 2.71 0.55
C LEU A 48 -5.75 2.14 1.97
N LYS A 49 -5.63 0.82 2.11
CA LYS A 49 -5.57 0.16 3.41
C LYS A 49 -4.43 0.66 4.28
N SER A 50 -3.21 0.74 3.72
CA SER A 50 -2.03 1.25 4.42
C SER A 50 -2.18 2.73 4.81
N HIS A 51 -2.77 3.55 3.93
CA HIS A 51 -3.06 4.95 4.22
C HIS A 51 -4.04 5.10 5.40
N ILE A 52 -5.12 4.32 5.42
CA ILE A 52 -6.09 4.31 6.52
C ILE A 52 -5.44 3.86 7.84
N GLU A 53 -4.60 2.82 7.82
CA GLU A 53 -3.85 2.36 9.00
C GLU A 53 -2.96 3.45 9.57
N THR A 54 -2.27 4.19 8.71
CA THR A 54 -1.43 5.34 9.10
C THR A 54 -2.26 6.44 9.75
N LYS A 55 -3.39 6.84 9.15
CA LYS A 55 -4.29 7.84 9.74
C LYS A 55 -4.84 7.41 11.11
N LYS A 56 -5.24 6.15 11.24
CA LYS A 56 -5.69 5.60 12.53
C LYS A 56 -4.61 5.66 13.59
N GLN A 57 -3.34 5.39 13.23
CA GLN A 57 -2.24 5.50 14.17
C GLN A 57 -2.01 6.96 14.58
N GLN A 58 -1.96 7.87 13.62
CA GLN A 58 -1.83 9.31 13.90
C GLN A 58 -2.95 9.81 14.83
N LEU A 59 -4.20 9.39 14.61
CA LEU A 59 -5.32 9.74 15.51
C LEU A 59 -5.15 9.15 16.92
N ARG A 60 -4.55 7.96 17.08
CA ARG A 60 -4.23 7.42 18.41
C ARG A 60 -3.22 8.27 19.14
N ASP A 61 -2.23 8.79 18.43
CA ASP A 61 -1.12 9.57 18.96
C ASP A 61 -1.48 11.06 19.15
N ALA A 62 -2.57 11.54 18.53
CA ALA A 62 -2.99 12.95 18.58
C ALA A 62 -3.10 13.57 19.98
N PRO A 63 -3.56 12.87 21.05
CA PRO A 63 -3.59 13.43 22.41
C PRO A 63 -2.20 13.67 23.01
N GLU A 64 -1.15 13.07 22.44
CA GLU A 64 0.24 13.19 22.89
C GLU A 64 1.04 14.18 22.02
N ASP A 65 0.36 15.04 21.24
CA ASP A 65 1.00 16.10 20.46
C ASP A 65 1.84 17.01 21.37
N SER A 66 3.11 17.19 21.02
CA SER A 66 4.07 17.96 21.84
C SER A 66 3.66 19.41 22.03
N ARG A 67 2.93 19.99 21.07
CA ARG A 67 2.41 21.37 21.14
C ARG A 67 1.47 21.58 22.33
N ILE A 68 0.82 20.51 22.81
CA ILE A 68 -0.02 20.58 24.02
C ILE A 68 0.85 20.86 25.25
N GLU A 69 2.01 20.21 25.36
CA GLU A 69 2.94 20.46 26.46
C GLU A 69 3.62 21.83 26.35
N GLU A 70 3.89 22.28 25.15
CA GLU A 70 4.56 23.56 24.89
C GLU A 70 3.62 24.76 25.12
N ALA A 71 2.30 24.55 25.07
CA ALA A 71 1.33 25.62 25.32
C ALA A 71 1.39 26.11 26.77
N ASP A 72 1.72 27.38 26.95
CA ASP A 72 1.82 28.06 28.26
C ASP A 72 0.60 28.95 28.57
N THR A 73 -0.30 29.15 27.61
CA THR A 73 -1.56 29.87 27.76
C THR A 73 -2.74 29.07 27.17
N PRO A 74 -3.99 29.32 27.68
CA PRO A 74 -5.19 28.68 27.12
C PRO A 74 -5.42 29.01 25.65
N GLU A 75 -5.06 30.21 25.22
CA GLU A 75 -5.24 30.67 23.84
C GLU A 75 -4.34 29.87 22.90
N LEU A 76 -3.07 29.63 23.27
CA LEU A 76 -2.16 28.76 22.51
C LEU A 76 -2.66 27.32 22.49
N LEU A 77 -3.11 26.80 23.64
CA LEU A 77 -3.65 25.45 23.72
C LEU A 77 -4.84 25.23 22.78
N GLN A 78 -5.72 26.23 22.64
CA GLN A 78 -6.87 26.16 21.75
C GLN A 78 -6.50 26.15 20.25
N THR A 79 -5.28 26.53 19.88
CA THR A 79 -4.81 26.47 18.49
C THR A 79 -4.32 25.08 18.09
N VAL A 80 -4.11 24.17 19.06
CA VAL A 80 -3.63 22.82 18.81
C VAL A 80 -4.81 21.91 18.43
N ASP A 81 -4.99 21.66 17.14
CA ASP A 81 -6.05 20.77 16.62
C ASP A 81 -5.46 19.67 15.74
N PRO A 82 -4.80 18.68 16.34
CA PRO A 82 -4.16 17.60 15.57
C PRO A 82 -5.18 16.70 14.86
N VAL A 83 -6.43 16.62 15.31
CA VAL A 83 -7.46 15.79 14.68
C VAL A 83 -7.85 16.34 13.31
N SER A 84 -8.14 17.64 13.23
CA SER A 84 -8.45 18.29 11.96
C SER A 84 -7.26 18.26 11.00
N GLU A 85 -6.03 18.44 11.50
CA GLU A 85 -4.81 18.38 10.70
C GLU A 85 -4.58 16.97 10.11
N ILE A 86 -4.77 15.90 10.90
CA ILE A 86 -4.64 14.51 10.45
C ILE A 86 -5.71 14.15 9.42
N MET A 87 -6.93 14.65 9.62
CA MET A 87 -8.04 14.35 8.70
C MET A 87 -8.02 15.21 7.45
N TYR A 88 -7.31 16.35 7.48
CA TYR A 88 -7.09 17.12 6.27
C TYR A 88 -6.27 16.33 5.26
N ILE A 89 -6.70 16.31 4.02
CA ILE A 89 -5.95 15.77 2.89
C ILE A 89 -5.80 16.89 1.86
N SER A 90 -4.56 17.19 1.48
CA SER A 90 -4.31 18.16 0.42
C SER A 90 -4.78 17.61 -0.93
N GLU A 91 -5.07 18.50 -1.88
CA GLU A 91 -5.43 18.11 -3.25
C GLU A 91 -4.32 17.25 -3.88
N LEU A 92 -3.06 17.57 -3.64
CA LEU A 92 -1.92 16.79 -4.11
C LEU A 92 -1.88 15.39 -3.47
N ASP A 93 -2.11 15.28 -2.15
CA ASP A 93 -2.08 13.98 -1.49
C ASP A 93 -3.24 13.09 -1.94
N GLN A 94 -4.43 13.68 -2.17
CA GLN A 94 -5.56 12.95 -2.74
C GLN A 94 -5.23 12.46 -4.14
N ALA A 95 -4.69 13.33 -5.01
CA ALA A 95 -4.30 12.96 -6.36
C ALA A 95 -3.20 11.87 -6.38
N LYS A 96 -2.24 11.89 -5.43
CA LYS A 96 -1.26 10.81 -5.26
C LYS A 96 -1.93 9.49 -4.88
N LEU A 97 -2.87 9.52 -3.95
CA LEU A 97 -3.60 8.32 -3.52
C LEU A 97 -4.42 7.71 -4.66
N ASP A 98 -5.11 8.56 -5.43
CA ASP A 98 -5.89 8.14 -6.59
C ASP A 98 -4.98 7.50 -7.66
N LYS A 99 -3.81 8.12 -7.93
CA LYS A 99 -2.84 7.59 -8.91
C LYS A 99 -2.20 6.26 -8.45
N LEU A 100 -1.89 6.11 -7.18
CA LEU A 100 -1.41 4.83 -6.65
C LEU A 100 -2.49 3.75 -6.72
N THR A 101 -3.76 4.12 -6.54
CA THR A 101 -4.89 3.20 -6.71
C THR A 101 -5.03 2.74 -8.16
N GLU A 102 -4.88 3.66 -9.14
CA GLU A 102 -4.82 3.32 -10.57
C GLU A 102 -3.70 2.32 -10.88
N ILE A 103 -2.49 2.56 -10.33
CA ILE A 103 -1.35 1.64 -10.48
C ILE A 103 -1.65 0.25 -9.87
N ASP A 104 -2.33 0.19 -8.73
CA ASP A 104 -2.75 -1.08 -8.13
C ASP A 104 -3.76 -1.84 -9.00
N GLU A 105 -4.70 -1.14 -9.66
CA GLU A 105 -5.64 -1.75 -10.59
C GLU A 105 -4.93 -2.25 -11.87
N ASP A 106 -4.03 -1.46 -12.45
CA ASP A 106 -3.19 -1.88 -13.57
C ASP A 106 -2.40 -3.15 -13.23
N TRP A 107 -1.83 -3.20 -12.02
CA TRP A 107 -1.09 -4.36 -11.56
C TRP A 107 -1.97 -5.61 -11.43
N LYS A 108 -3.21 -5.49 -10.96
CA LYS A 108 -4.17 -6.60 -10.94
C LYS A 108 -4.49 -7.12 -12.35
N VAL A 109 -4.64 -6.21 -13.32
CA VAL A 109 -4.84 -6.61 -14.72
C VAL A 109 -3.64 -7.42 -15.23
N ILE A 110 -2.41 -6.95 -14.96
CA ILE A 110 -1.17 -7.65 -15.34
C ILE A 110 -1.12 -9.04 -14.70
N LEU A 111 -1.43 -9.16 -13.40
CA LEU A 111 -1.45 -10.44 -12.69
C LEU A 111 -2.47 -11.42 -13.28
N ASN A 112 -3.64 -10.93 -13.70
CA ASN A 112 -4.69 -11.75 -14.31
C ASN A 112 -4.38 -12.16 -15.75
N THR A 113 -3.68 -11.31 -16.51
CA THR A 113 -3.29 -11.60 -17.90
C THR A 113 -2.17 -12.64 -17.96
N GLY A 114 -1.25 -12.60 -17.01
CA GLY A 114 -0.10 -13.49 -16.96
C GLY A 114 0.99 -13.16 -17.98
N PHE A 115 1.91 -14.10 -18.17
CA PHE A 115 3.00 -14.02 -19.15
C PHE A 115 2.69 -14.92 -20.35
N GLU A 116 2.58 -14.35 -21.53
CA GLU A 116 2.39 -15.09 -22.77
C GLU A 116 3.72 -15.70 -23.24
N THR A 117 3.73 -17.01 -23.46
CA THR A 117 4.89 -17.75 -23.98
C THR A 117 4.99 -17.57 -25.49
N SER A 118 6.15 -17.90 -26.06
CA SER A 118 6.34 -17.93 -27.52
C SER A 118 5.42 -18.93 -28.26
N GLU A 119 4.82 -19.86 -27.52
CA GLU A 119 3.93 -20.88 -28.05
C GLU A 119 2.44 -20.48 -27.98
N GLY A 120 2.13 -19.28 -27.47
CA GLY A 120 0.78 -18.70 -27.48
C GLY A 120 -0.12 -19.12 -26.32
N TRP A 121 0.46 -19.65 -25.22
CA TRP A 121 -0.26 -19.91 -23.97
C TRP A 121 0.35 -19.08 -22.84
N SER A 122 -0.38 -18.86 -21.76
CA SER A 122 0.03 -17.92 -20.69
C SER A 122 0.31 -18.61 -19.37
N LEU A 123 1.36 -18.14 -18.68
CA LEU A 123 1.72 -18.54 -17.31
C LEU A 123 1.26 -17.47 -16.31
N GLY A 124 0.71 -17.91 -15.19
CA GLY A 124 0.43 -17.00 -14.07
C GLY A 124 1.71 -16.35 -13.55
N ILE A 125 1.61 -15.12 -13.09
CA ILE A 125 2.76 -14.34 -12.59
C ILE A 125 2.60 -13.89 -11.14
N THR A 126 1.64 -14.45 -10.41
CA THR A 126 1.52 -14.25 -8.97
C THR A 126 2.74 -14.83 -8.23
N THR A 127 2.90 -14.49 -6.96
CA THR A 127 3.98 -15.06 -6.14
C THR A 127 3.90 -16.58 -6.05
N ASP A 128 2.68 -17.12 -5.96
CA ASP A 128 2.45 -18.55 -5.87
C ASP A 128 2.76 -19.25 -7.21
N ASP A 129 2.35 -18.69 -8.35
CA ASP A 129 2.68 -19.19 -9.68
C ASP A 129 4.19 -19.27 -9.87
N VAL A 130 4.92 -18.23 -9.47
CA VAL A 130 6.37 -18.19 -9.56
C VAL A 130 7.01 -19.29 -8.69
N ALA A 131 6.51 -19.49 -7.48
CA ALA A 131 7.04 -20.51 -6.57
C ALA A 131 6.80 -21.92 -7.16
N LEU A 132 5.59 -22.20 -7.66
CA LEU A 132 5.24 -23.47 -8.29
C LEU A 132 6.08 -23.74 -9.54
N LEU A 133 6.20 -22.74 -10.42
CA LEU A 133 6.95 -22.88 -11.68
C LEU A 133 8.45 -23.09 -11.43
N ASN A 134 9.05 -22.33 -10.49
CA ASN A 134 10.44 -22.51 -10.09
C ASN A 134 10.67 -23.88 -9.45
N GLY A 135 9.74 -24.35 -8.62
CA GLY A 135 9.79 -25.68 -8.00
C GLY A 135 9.77 -26.78 -9.06
N ALA A 136 8.83 -26.72 -10.00
CA ALA A 136 8.71 -27.67 -11.09
C ALA A 136 9.98 -27.71 -11.97
N TYR A 137 10.51 -26.53 -12.34
CA TYR A 137 11.73 -26.44 -13.13
C TYR A 137 12.96 -26.96 -12.38
N SER A 138 13.12 -26.69 -11.08
CA SER A 138 14.22 -27.21 -10.27
C SER A 138 14.20 -28.71 -10.16
N LEU A 139 13.01 -29.31 -9.89
CA LEU A 139 12.85 -30.76 -9.85
C LEU A 139 13.16 -31.41 -11.20
N ALA A 140 12.70 -30.78 -12.33
CA ALA A 140 13.01 -31.27 -13.67
C ALA A 140 14.52 -31.31 -13.93
N LYS A 141 15.25 -30.26 -13.53
CA LYS A 141 16.72 -30.19 -13.69
C LYS A 141 17.44 -31.26 -12.86
N GLU A 142 17.00 -31.49 -11.63
CA GLU A 142 17.58 -32.55 -10.77
C GLU A 142 17.29 -33.91 -11.37
N ALA A 143 16.09 -34.22 -11.82
CA ALA A 143 15.72 -35.45 -12.47
C ALA A 143 16.57 -35.71 -13.73
N ALA A 144 16.72 -34.68 -14.58
CA ALA A 144 17.56 -34.75 -15.79
C ALA A 144 19.03 -35.00 -15.45
N ALA A 145 19.57 -34.43 -14.37
CA ALA A 145 20.92 -34.67 -13.89
C ALA A 145 21.12 -36.14 -13.43
N LEU A 146 20.04 -36.82 -13.00
CA LEU A 146 20.01 -38.25 -12.66
C LEU A 146 19.69 -39.15 -13.87
N GLY A 147 19.59 -38.58 -15.06
CA GLY A 147 19.36 -39.33 -16.31
C GLY A 147 17.90 -39.52 -16.68
N SER A 148 16.94 -38.94 -15.97
CA SER A 148 15.53 -38.94 -16.39
C SER A 148 15.34 -38.08 -17.65
N THR A 149 14.52 -38.58 -18.57
CA THR A 149 14.06 -37.84 -19.76
C THR A 149 12.56 -37.53 -19.71
N ASP A 150 11.92 -37.80 -18.56
CA ASP A 150 10.49 -37.60 -18.39
C ASP A 150 10.16 -36.10 -18.45
N PRO A 151 9.12 -35.71 -19.21
CA PRO A 151 8.69 -34.33 -19.24
C PRO A 151 8.01 -33.94 -17.92
N VAL A 152 8.10 -32.66 -17.59
CA VAL A 152 7.36 -32.06 -16.48
C VAL A 152 6.11 -31.41 -17.01
N THR A 153 4.98 -31.66 -16.36
CA THR A 153 3.71 -31.02 -16.70
C THR A 153 3.53 -29.76 -15.85
N ILE A 154 3.31 -28.64 -16.51
CA ILE A 154 2.90 -27.36 -15.91
C ILE A 154 1.51 -26.99 -16.44
N LEU A 155 0.74 -26.24 -15.65
CA LEU A 155 -0.57 -25.73 -16.04
C LEU A 155 -0.44 -24.29 -16.50
N ASP A 156 -1.17 -23.93 -17.55
CA ASP A 156 -1.31 -22.53 -17.95
C ASP A 156 -2.38 -21.79 -17.12
N THR A 157 -2.63 -20.53 -17.42
CA THR A 157 -3.65 -19.71 -16.71
C THR A 157 -5.08 -20.21 -16.89
N ASN A 158 -5.33 -21.05 -17.89
CA ASN A 158 -6.64 -21.68 -18.17
C ASN A 158 -6.76 -23.07 -17.50
N GLY A 159 -5.68 -23.55 -16.87
CA GLY A 159 -5.60 -24.90 -16.29
C GLY A 159 -5.29 -26.00 -17.30
N GLU A 160 -4.90 -25.64 -18.53
CA GLU A 160 -4.51 -26.63 -19.55
C GLU A 160 -3.08 -27.14 -19.27
N PRO A 161 -2.85 -28.46 -19.38
CA PRO A 161 -1.55 -29.07 -19.10
C PRO A 161 -0.59 -28.97 -20.27
N HIS A 162 0.62 -28.52 -20.04
CA HIS A 162 1.74 -28.50 -20.98
C HIS A 162 2.87 -29.38 -20.46
N SER A 163 3.21 -30.44 -21.22
CA SER A 163 4.29 -31.37 -20.86
C SER A 163 5.58 -30.99 -21.57
N LEU A 164 6.57 -30.52 -20.84
CA LEU A 164 7.79 -29.95 -21.38
C LEU A 164 9.03 -30.67 -20.85
N SER A 165 10.03 -30.90 -21.71
CA SER A 165 11.37 -31.27 -21.29
C SER A 165 12.10 -30.08 -20.65
N VAL A 166 13.18 -30.33 -19.91
CA VAL A 166 14.04 -29.26 -19.35
C VAL A 166 14.56 -28.32 -20.44
N ALA A 167 14.86 -28.85 -21.62
CA ALA A 167 15.37 -28.07 -22.76
C ALA A 167 14.31 -27.08 -23.27
N GLU A 168 13.05 -27.48 -23.33
CA GLU A 168 11.90 -26.63 -23.72
C GLU A 168 11.53 -25.64 -22.63
N MET A 169 11.57 -26.05 -21.36
CA MET A 169 11.29 -25.15 -20.22
C MET A 169 12.32 -24.03 -20.07
N THR A 170 13.59 -24.31 -20.33
CA THR A 170 14.67 -23.35 -20.05
C THR A 170 14.49 -21.98 -20.71
N PRO A 171 14.23 -21.87 -22.03
CA PRO A 171 13.99 -20.58 -22.67
C PRO A 171 12.72 -19.89 -22.15
N ILE A 172 11.66 -20.63 -21.84
CA ILE A 172 10.42 -20.10 -21.27
C ILE A 172 10.72 -19.48 -19.89
N MET A 173 11.44 -20.18 -19.02
CA MET A 173 11.80 -19.70 -17.70
C MET A 173 12.67 -18.45 -17.72
N LEU A 174 13.61 -18.36 -18.67
CA LEU A 174 14.45 -17.17 -18.85
C LEU A 174 13.61 -15.97 -19.31
N ALA A 175 12.74 -16.15 -20.31
CA ALA A 175 11.86 -15.11 -20.81
C ALA A 175 10.86 -14.66 -19.72
N TYR A 176 10.26 -15.60 -19.02
CA TYR A 176 9.36 -15.35 -17.90
C TYR A 176 10.01 -14.53 -16.79
N GLY A 177 11.22 -14.92 -16.37
CA GLY A 177 11.97 -14.19 -15.35
C GLY A 177 12.33 -12.76 -15.78
N ALA A 178 12.74 -12.58 -17.02
CA ALA A 178 13.05 -11.27 -17.59
C ALA A 178 11.80 -10.37 -17.69
N ALA A 179 10.68 -10.90 -18.17
CA ALA A 179 9.42 -10.18 -18.27
C ALA A 179 8.93 -9.73 -16.88
N ARG A 180 8.95 -10.63 -15.90
CA ARG A 180 8.56 -10.31 -14.52
C ARG A 180 9.44 -9.24 -13.90
N ALA A 181 10.75 -9.32 -14.06
CA ALA A 181 11.68 -8.30 -13.56
C ALA A 181 11.41 -6.94 -14.20
N SER A 182 11.13 -6.90 -15.51
CA SER A 182 10.78 -5.68 -16.23
C SER A 182 9.48 -5.07 -15.71
N LEU A 183 8.42 -5.87 -15.55
CA LEU A 183 7.11 -5.42 -15.04
C LEU A 183 7.24 -4.87 -13.61
N SER A 184 7.91 -5.60 -12.72
CA SER A 184 8.13 -5.15 -11.35
C SER A 184 8.97 -3.88 -11.28
N GLY A 185 9.97 -3.75 -12.15
CA GLY A 185 10.79 -2.55 -12.25
C GLY A 185 10.00 -1.33 -12.72
N ALA A 186 9.13 -1.52 -13.72
CA ALA A 186 8.24 -0.47 -14.24
C ALA A 186 7.22 -0.01 -13.18
N ASP A 187 6.59 -0.94 -12.46
CA ASP A 187 5.67 -0.63 -11.38
C ASP A 187 6.37 0.18 -10.26
N ALA A 188 7.54 -0.28 -9.81
CA ALA A 188 8.32 0.42 -8.79
C ALA A 188 8.74 1.83 -9.24
N ALA A 189 9.10 2.01 -10.51
CA ALA A 189 9.44 3.31 -11.07
C ALA A 189 8.22 4.26 -11.10
N ARG A 190 7.05 3.79 -11.53
CA ARG A 190 5.80 4.57 -11.53
C ARG A 190 5.44 5.02 -10.10
N ARG A 191 5.47 4.11 -9.11
CA ARG A 191 5.19 4.43 -7.70
C ARG A 191 6.18 5.45 -7.14
N LYS A 192 7.46 5.36 -7.54
CA LYS A 192 8.46 6.34 -7.16
C LYS A 192 8.14 7.72 -7.73
N LEU A 193 7.78 7.82 -9.01
CA LEU A 193 7.38 9.09 -9.63
C LEU A 193 6.19 9.72 -8.91
N VAL A 194 5.15 8.95 -8.57
CA VAL A 194 4.01 9.45 -7.78
C VAL A 194 4.44 9.97 -6.42
N LYS A 195 5.33 9.26 -5.74
CA LYS A 195 5.86 9.70 -4.43
C LYS A 195 6.61 11.02 -4.53
N ASP A 196 7.45 11.15 -5.56
CA ASP A 196 8.34 12.28 -5.75
C ASP A 196 7.63 13.50 -6.36
N ALA A 197 6.45 13.35 -6.96
CA ALA A 197 5.67 14.45 -7.54
C ALA A 197 5.38 15.55 -6.50
N THR A 198 5.51 16.80 -6.92
CA THR A 198 5.32 18.00 -6.10
C THR A 198 4.09 18.80 -6.50
N THR A 199 3.49 18.50 -7.66
CA THR A 199 2.26 19.13 -8.16
C THR A 199 1.30 18.09 -8.73
N VAL A 200 0.02 18.47 -8.89
CA VAL A 200 -1.03 17.62 -9.49
C VAL A 200 -0.77 17.41 -10.98
N GLU A 201 -0.23 18.42 -11.67
CA GLU A 201 0.10 18.34 -13.09
C GLU A 201 1.16 17.28 -13.38
N GLU A 202 2.20 17.17 -12.53
CA GLU A 202 3.22 16.13 -12.66
C GLU A 202 2.61 14.71 -12.55
N LEU A 203 1.56 14.53 -11.77
CA LEU A 203 0.88 13.24 -11.64
C LEU A 203 0.08 12.85 -12.89
N ALA A 204 -0.40 13.82 -13.66
CA ALA A 204 -1.14 13.56 -14.88
C ALA A 204 -0.28 12.97 -16.02
N GLU A 205 1.05 13.10 -15.92
CA GLU A 205 2.02 12.60 -16.90
C GLU A 205 2.53 11.17 -16.58
N ILE A 206 2.21 10.64 -15.41
CA ILE A 206 2.58 9.28 -14.95
C ILE A 206 1.54 8.26 -15.39
#